data_7ad89705b34e21d946e7ce4aff607474
#
_entry.id   7ad89705b34e21d946e7ce4aff607474
#
_cell.length_a   1.000
_cell.length_b   1.000
_cell.length_c   1.000
_cell.angle_alpha   90.00
_cell.angle_beta   90.00
_cell.angle_gamma   90.00
#
_symmetry.space_group_name_H-M   'P 1'
#
loop_
_entity.id
_entity.type
_entity.pdbx_description
1 polymer ?
#
loop_
_entity_poly.entity_id
_entity_poly.type
_entity_poly.pdbx_seq_one_letter_code
_entity_poly.pdbx_strand_id
1 'polypeptide(L)'
;MNYFPLLLNIEYKTVVVVGGGHVARQKVEALLPAKANIIVVSPEVTTELQVYIDQNLITWRQKAFEPADLDDAALVFAVTDKTEVNDAVEEATQHWQLLSRADALGRVDFINPAVVRRGEFLLTVSTSGNSPKLTRQVKAELAEAYGEHYGPYVEFLGHARKEILATFSGEEKRERLAELLNPQFLQWAQQGQMEKCKEWLKKRLGE
;
A
#
# COMPACT_ATOMS: atom_id res chain seq x y z
N MET A 1 -19.10 12.06 -0.19
CA MET A 1 -18.18 12.05 0.96
C MET A 1 -16.88 12.76 0.57
N ASN A 2 -16.28 13.52 1.49
CA ASN A 2 -14.99 14.18 1.25
C ASN A 2 -13.90 13.36 1.97
N TYR A 3 -13.14 12.57 1.22
CA TYR A 3 -12.04 11.80 1.79
C TYR A 3 -10.77 12.65 1.90
N PHE A 4 -10.07 12.50 3.02
CA PHE A 4 -8.74 13.07 3.22
C PHE A 4 -7.68 12.06 2.72
N PRO A 5 -6.83 12.43 1.74
CA PRO A 5 -5.80 11.53 1.25
C PRO A 5 -4.65 11.39 2.26
N LEU A 6 -4.33 10.16 2.63
CA LEU A 6 -3.21 9.84 3.50
C LEU A 6 -2.57 8.51 3.10
N LEU A 7 -1.30 8.32 3.45
CA LEU A 7 -0.61 7.04 3.41
C LEU A 7 -0.50 6.51 4.83
N LEU A 8 -1.13 5.36 5.08
CA LEU A 8 -1.19 4.75 6.40
C LEU A 8 -0.08 3.70 6.56
N ASN A 9 0.76 3.87 7.58
CA ASN A 9 1.70 2.82 7.97
C ASN A 9 0.98 1.79 8.85
N ILE A 10 0.83 0.59 8.30
CA ILE A 10 0.19 -0.56 8.96
C ILE A 10 1.16 -1.71 9.19
N GLU A 11 2.46 -1.47 9.07
CA GLU A 11 3.47 -2.49 9.35
C GLU A 11 3.29 -3.03 10.78
N TYR A 12 3.19 -4.36 10.91
CA TYR A 12 2.92 -5.10 12.15
C TYR A 12 1.58 -4.78 12.85
N LYS A 13 0.71 -3.97 12.27
CA LYS A 13 -0.64 -3.74 12.81
C LYS A 13 -1.57 -4.87 12.39
N THR A 14 -2.48 -5.24 13.27
CA THR A 14 -3.51 -6.23 12.98
C THR A 14 -4.56 -5.63 12.04
N VAL A 15 -4.80 -6.32 10.93
CA VAL A 15 -5.85 -6.01 9.97
C VAL A 15 -6.76 -7.22 9.85
N VAL A 16 -8.04 -7.03 10.15
CA VAL A 16 -9.04 -8.12 10.07
C VAL A 16 -9.87 -7.97 8.81
N VAL A 17 -9.95 -9.04 8.05
CA VAL A 17 -10.77 -9.15 6.84
C VAL A 17 -11.85 -10.20 7.09
N VAL A 18 -13.09 -9.74 7.26
CA VAL A 18 -14.25 -10.61 7.44
C VAL A 18 -14.85 -10.94 6.08
N GLY A 19 -14.72 -12.21 5.69
CA GLY A 19 -15.07 -12.75 4.38
C GLY A 19 -13.90 -13.52 3.75
N GLY A 20 -14.20 -14.52 2.93
CA GLY A 20 -13.20 -15.41 2.31
C GLY A 20 -13.29 -15.48 0.77
N GLY A 21 -14.08 -14.59 0.15
CA GLY A 21 -14.33 -14.57 -1.29
C GLY A 21 -13.32 -13.72 -2.09
N HIS A 22 -13.65 -13.46 -3.35
CA HIS A 22 -12.78 -12.69 -4.27
C HIS A 22 -12.49 -11.28 -3.79
N VAL A 23 -13.44 -10.60 -3.14
CA VAL A 23 -13.20 -9.24 -2.59
C VAL A 23 -12.20 -9.29 -1.44
N ALA A 24 -12.33 -10.29 -0.55
CA ALA A 24 -11.36 -10.50 0.54
C ALA A 24 -9.95 -10.76 -0.03
N ARG A 25 -9.82 -11.60 -1.05
CA ARG A 25 -8.55 -11.84 -1.75
C ARG A 25 -7.91 -10.54 -2.25
N GLN A 26 -8.68 -9.69 -2.95
CA GLN A 26 -8.17 -8.40 -3.45
C GLN A 26 -7.68 -7.48 -2.32
N LYS A 27 -8.37 -7.51 -1.14
CA LYS A 27 -7.93 -6.75 0.03
C LYS A 27 -6.63 -7.30 0.59
N VAL A 28 -6.53 -8.61 0.76
CA VAL A 28 -5.33 -9.30 1.22
C VAL A 28 -4.14 -8.99 0.32
N GLU A 29 -4.28 -9.14 -1.01
CA GLU A 29 -3.22 -8.83 -1.98
C GLU A 29 -2.71 -7.38 -1.87
N ALA A 30 -3.61 -6.43 -1.61
CA ALA A 30 -3.24 -5.03 -1.43
C ALA A 30 -2.52 -4.77 -0.09
N LEU A 31 -2.77 -5.59 0.94
CA LEU A 31 -2.21 -5.46 2.28
C LEU A 31 -0.84 -6.13 2.44
N LEU A 32 -0.59 -7.24 1.72
CA LEU A 32 0.66 -8.02 1.83
C LEU A 32 1.94 -7.16 1.72
N PRO A 33 2.06 -6.23 0.75
CA PRO A 33 3.27 -5.39 0.64
C PRO A 33 3.49 -4.44 1.82
N ALA A 34 2.45 -4.18 2.61
CA ALA A 34 2.52 -3.29 3.78
C ALA A 34 2.92 -4.03 5.07
N LYS A 35 3.19 -5.34 5.01
CA LYS A 35 3.63 -6.19 6.13
C LYS A 35 2.71 -6.12 7.35
N ALA A 36 1.42 -5.99 7.13
CA ALA A 36 0.42 -6.04 8.19
C ALA A 36 0.24 -7.48 8.70
N ASN A 37 -0.18 -7.64 9.96
CA ASN A 37 -0.66 -8.90 10.49
C ASN A 37 -2.09 -9.13 10.01
N ILE A 38 -2.25 -9.86 8.91
CA ILE A 38 -3.55 -10.04 8.25
C ILE A 38 -4.25 -11.27 8.84
N ILE A 39 -5.46 -11.07 9.33
CA ILE A 39 -6.34 -12.14 9.82
C ILE A 39 -7.59 -12.18 8.94
N VAL A 40 -7.84 -13.31 8.31
CA VAL A 40 -9.07 -13.58 7.57
C VAL A 40 -10.03 -14.37 8.46
N VAL A 41 -11.25 -13.87 8.63
CA VAL A 41 -12.32 -14.57 9.40
C VAL A 41 -13.41 -14.98 8.42
N SER A 42 -13.55 -16.27 8.19
CA SER A 42 -14.57 -16.82 7.28
C SER A 42 -14.68 -18.32 7.49
N PRO A 43 -15.89 -18.94 7.35
CA PRO A 43 -16.05 -20.38 7.32
C PRO A 43 -15.30 -21.06 6.17
N GLU A 44 -15.23 -20.38 5.03
CA GLU A 44 -14.60 -20.87 3.80
C GLU A 44 -13.76 -19.76 3.16
N VAL A 45 -12.74 -20.15 2.41
CA VAL A 45 -11.87 -19.24 1.65
C VAL A 45 -11.71 -19.74 0.22
N THR A 46 -11.39 -18.83 -0.70
CA THR A 46 -11.02 -19.20 -2.07
C THR A 46 -9.68 -19.95 -2.11
N THR A 47 -9.47 -20.73 -3.18
CA THR A 47 -8.19 -21.45 -3.41
C THR A 47 -6.98 -20.52 -3.41
N GLU A 48 -7.12 -19.31 -3.92
CA GLU A 48 -6.05 -18.33 -3.94
C GLU A 48 -5.70 -17.79 -2.54
N LEU A 49 -6.70 -17.59 -1.67
CA LEU A 49 -6.45 -17.24 -0.27
C LEU A 49 -5.79 -18.39 0.47
N GLN A 50 -6.17 -19.66 0.16
CA GLN A 50 -5.52 -20.82 0.75
C GLN A 50 -4.03 -20.86 0.48
N VAL A 51 -3.57 -20.43 -0.71
CA VAL A 51 -2.13 -20.33 -1.02
C VAL A 51 -1.41 -19.39 -0.05
N TYR A 52 -1.99 -18.25 0.29
CA TYR A 52 -1.39 -17.31 1.25
C TYR A 52 -1.38 -17.86 2.69
N ILE A 53 -2.40 -18.66 3.05
CA ILE A 53 -2.48 -19.35 4.34
C ILE A 53 -1.37 -20.40 4.44
N ASP A 54 -1.22 -21.24 3.43
CA ASP A 54 -0.21 -22.31 3.37
C ASP A 54 1.22 -21.76 3.42
N GLN A 55 1.42 -20.55 2.88
CA GLN A 55 2.70 -19.81 2.94
C GLN A 55 2.90 -19.04 4.25
N ASN A 56 1.98 -19.12 5.20
CA ASN A 56 1.99 -18.36 6.46
C ASN A 56 2.06 -16.84 6.26
N LEU A 57 1.55 -16.32 5.15
CA LEU A 57 1.49 -14.87 4.87
C LEU A 57 0.29 -14.21 5.54
N ILE A 58 -0.75 -14.98 5.85
CA ILE A 58 -1.95 -14.55 6.54
C ILE A 58 -2.40 -15.61 7.54
N THR A 59 -3.14 -15.20 8.55
CA THR A 59 -3.79 -16.11 9.50
C THR A 59 -5.25 -16.29 9.10
N TRP A 60 -5.74 -17.54 9.05
CA TRP A 60 -7.14 -17.83 8.83
C TRP A 60 -7.80 -18.35 10.09
N ARG A 61 -8.89 -17.69 10.50
CA ARG A 61 -9.81 -18.17 11.53
C ARG A 61 -11.00 -18.81 10.81
N GLN A 62 -11.00 -20.13 10.70
CA GLN A 62 -12.04 -20.90 10.01
C GLN A 62 -13.30 -20.98 10.86
N LYS A 63 -14.06 -19.91 10.93
CA LYS A 63 -15.30 -19.80 11.70
C LYS A 63 -16.19 -18.68 11.19
N ALA A 64 -17.45 -18.64 11.64
CA ALA A 64 -18.27 -17.45 11.50
C ALA A 64 -17.70 -16.30 12.31
N PHE A 65 -17.98 -15.06 11.88
CA PHE A 65 -17.56 -13.85 12.58
C PHE A 65 -18.16 -13.76 13.98
N GLU A 66 -17.35 -13.32 14.93
CA GLU A 66 -17.73 -12.95 16.30
C GLU A 66 -17.09 -11.62 16.68
N PRO A 67 -17.75 -10.77 17.52
CA PRO A 67 -17.22 -9.45 17.91
C PRO A 67 -15.77 -9.46 18.42
N ALA A 68 -15.40 -10.47 19.20
CA ALA A 68 -14.04 -10.63 19.73
C ALA A 68 -12.95 -10.82 18.65
N ASP A 69 -13.32 -11.10 17.40
CA ASP A 69 -12.36 -11.17 16.31
C ASP A 69 -11.73 -9.82 15.99
N LEU A 70 -12.33 -8.72 16.43
CA LEU A 70 -11.89 -7.36 16.16
C LEU A 70 -11.07 -6.73 17.29
N ASP A 71 -10.92 -7.37 18.45
CA ASP A 71 -10.36 -6.75 19.66
C ASP A 71 -9.03 -6.00 19.43
N ASP A 72 -8.11 -6.58 18.65
CA ASP A 72 -6.79 -6.00 18.35
C ASP A 72 -6.70 -5.35 16.95
N ALA A 73 -7.81 -5.25 16.23
CA ALA A 73 -7.81 -4.75 14.87
C ALA A 73 -7.60 -3.23 14.80
N ALA A 74 -6.62 -2.78 14.04
CA ALA A 74 -6.47 -1.37 13.67
C ALA A 74 -7.33 -1.02 12.44
N LEU A 75 -7.41 -1.95 11.46
CA LEU A 75 -8.26 -1.83 10.28
C LEU A 75 -9.17 -3.05 10.18
N VAL A 76 -10.39 -2.81 9.75
CA VAL A 76 -11.43 -3.82 9.56
C VAL A 76 -11.99 -3.72 8.14
N PHE A 77 -12.08 -4.86 7.47
CA PHE A 77 -12.76 -4.98 6.18
C PHE A 77 -13.94 -5.93 6.32
N ALA A 78 -15.16 -5.40 6.15
CA ALA A 78 -16.38 -6.18 6.05
C ALA A 78 -16.69 -6.43 4.55
N VAL A 79 -16.33 -7.61 4.07
CA VAL A 79 -16.33 -7.93 2.63
C VAL A 79 -17.04 -9.25 2.32
N THR A 80 -18.08 -9.55 3.09
CA THR A 80 -18.95 -10.70 2.84
C THR A 80 -20.06 -10.33 1.86
N ASP A 81 -20.70 -11.34 1.29
CA ASP A 81 -21.92 -11.25 0.48
C ASP A 81 -23.20 -11.18 1.34
N LYS A 82 -23.06 -11.28 2.67
CA LYS A 82 -24.16 -11.26 3.63
C LYS A 82 -24.19 -9.90 4.35
N THR A 83 -25.19 -9.09 4.03
CA THR A 83 -25.35 -7.75 4.62
C THR A 83 -25.46 -7.82 6.14
N GLU A 84 -26.18 -8.81 6.69
CA GLU A 84 -26.32 -9.00 8.13
C GLU A 84 -24.99 -9.30 8.84
N VAL A 85 -24.05 -9.95 8.18
CA VAL A 85 -22.69 -10.16 8.74
C VAL A 85 -21.89 -8.85 8.69
N ASN A 86 -21.98 -8.09 7.58
CA ASN A 86 -21.31 -6.81 7.46
C ASN A 86 -21.88 -5.79 8.48
N ASP A 87 -23.19 -5.83 8.78
CA ASP A 87 -23.83 -5.01 9.82
C ASP A 87 -23.29 -5.39 11.21
N ALA A 88 -23.20 -6.69 11.51
CA ALA A 88 -22.64 -7.17 12.79
C ALA A 88 -21.15 -6.77 12.95
N VAL A 89 -20.36 -6.78 11.87
CA VAL A 89 -18.98 -6.29 11.87
C VAL A 89 -18.93 -4.79 12.17
N GLU A 90 -19.80 -3.99 11.55
CA GLU A 90 -19.89 -2.55 11.79
C GLU A 90 -20.26 -2.26 13.23
N GLU A 91 -21.27 -2.95 13.76
CA GLU A 91 -21.74 -2.79 15.14
C GLU A 91 -20.66 -3.15 16.16
N ALA A 92 -19.84 -4.18 15.89
CA ALA A 92 -18.74 -4.58 16.74
C ALA A 92 -17.50 -3.67 16.62
N THR A 93 -17.36 -2.92 15.51
CA THR A 93 -16.20 -2.07 15.25
C THR A 93 -16.18 -0.85 16.17
N GLN A 94 -15.12 -0.70 16.96
CA GLN A 94 -14.94 0.40 17.88
C GLN A 94 -14.68 1.73 17.14
N HIS A 95 -14.95 2.87 17.80
CA HIS A 95 -14.82 4.21 17.21
C HIS A 95 -13.40 4.57 16.76
N TRP A 96 -12.37 3.95 17.32
CA TRP A 96 -10.96 4.16 16.98
C TRP A 96 -10.44 3.22 15.89
N GLN A 97 -11.20 2.18 15.56
CA GLN A 97 -10.90 1.25 14.47
C GLN A 97 -11.42 1.82 13.14
N LEU A 98 -10.66 1.66 12.08
CA LEU A 98 -11.07 2.11 10.75
C LEU A 98 -11.77 0.97 10.01
N LEU A 99 -12.99 1.22 9.56
CA LEU A 99 -13.85 0.25 8.86
C LEU A 99 -13.97 0.59 7.36
N SER A 100 -13.87 -0.43 6.52
CA SER A 100 -14.26 -0.38 5.10
C SER A 100 -15.23 -1.51 4.77
N ARG A 101 -16.44 -1.16 4.30
CA ARG A 101 -17.46 -2.13 3.87
C ARG A 101 -17.50 -2.23 2.34
N ALA A 102 -17.66 -3.44 1.80
CA ALA A 102 -17.75 -3.66 0.37
C ALA A 102 -19.11 -3.29 -0.25
N ASP A 103 -20.18 -3.43 0.54
CA ASP A 103 -21.56 -3.12 0.12
C ASP A 103 -21.89 -1.62 0.18
N ALA A 104 -21.04 -0.79 0.78
CA ALA A 104 -21.21 0.65 0.97
C ALA A 104 -22.52 1.05 1.68
N LEU A 105 -23.14 0.12 2.45
CA LEU A 105 -24.39 0.31 3.16
C LEU A 105 -24.12 0.67 4.63
N GLY A 106 -23.43 1.66 5.01
CA GLY A 106 -23.18 2.00 6.39
C GLY A 106 -21.89 2.80 6.56
N ARG A 107 -21.22 2.61 7.69
CA ARG A 107 -19.97 3.28 8.02
C ARG A 107 -18.84 2.85 7.06
N VAL A 108 -18.26 3.83 6.39
CA VAL A 108 -17.06 3.64 5.56
C VAL A 108 -16.08 4.75 5.90
N ASP A 109 -15.07 4.43 6.73
CA ASP A 109 -14.08 5.41 7.18
C ASP A 109 -13.00 5.64 6.11
N PHE A 110 -12.73 4.64 5.28
CA PHE A 110 -11.74 4.75 4.22
C PHE A 110 -12.08 3.89 3.00
N ILE A 111 -11.54 4.28 1.86
CA ILE A 111 -11.60 3.53 0.61
C ILE A 111 -10.19 3.24 0.10
N ASN A 112 -10.03 2.14 -0.63
CA ASN A 112 -8.77 1.84 -1.29
C ASN A 112 -8.75 2.52 -2.67
N PRO A 113 -7.81 3.44 -2.94
CA PRO A 113 -7.62 3.97 -4.28
C PRO A 113 -7.02 2.90 -5.21
N ALA A 114 -7.05 3.14 -6.51
CA ALA A 114 -6.20 2.40 -7.43
C ALA A 114 -4.74 2.83 -7.25
N VAL A 115 -3.81 1.86 -7.33
CA VAL A 115 -2.40 2.06 -6.99
C VAL A 115 -1.50 1.63 -8.14
N VAL A 116 -0.52 2.46 -8.49
CA VAL A 116 0.67 2.09 -9.26
C VAL A 116 1.85 2.12 -8.29
N ARG A 117 2.54 0.99 -8.14
CA ARG A 117 3.69 0.86 -7.22
C ARG A 117 4.93 0.46 -8.01
N ARG A 118 6.06 1.13 -7.72
CA ARG A 118 7.40 0.84 -8.21
C ARG A 118 8.36 0.91 -7.03
N GLY A 119 8.50 -0.18 -6.27
CA GLY A 119 9.18 -0.15 -4.98
C GLY A 119 8.54 0.87 -4.03
N GLU A 120 9.34 1.83 -3.55
CA GLU A 120 8.87 2.91 -2.66
C GLU A 120 8.14 4.05 -3.41
N PHE A 121 8.22 4.10 -4.74
CA PHE A 121 7.46 5.06 -5.53
C PHE A 121 6.00 4.61 -5.65
N LEU A 122 5.09 5.47 -5.23
CA LEU A 122 3.67 5.17 -5.14
C LEU A 122 2.83 6.28 -5.76
N LEU A 123 1.96 5.91 -6.70
CA LEU A 123 0.92 6.78 -7.25
C LEU A 123 -0.45 6.22 -6.90
N THR A 124 -1.36 7.07 -6.49
CA THR A 124 -2.73 6.67 -6.15
C THR A 124 -3.74 7.45 -6.97
N VAL A 125 -4.80 6.77 -7.41
CA VAL A 125 -5.89 7.37 -8.20
C VAL A 125 -7.21 7.03 -7.54
N SER A 126 -8.02 8.04 -7.26
CA SER A 126 -9.37 7.87 -6.75
C SER A 126 -10.34 8.85 -7.42
N THR A 127 -11.54 8.38 -7.71
CA THR A 127 -12.68 9.23 -8.09
C THR A 127 -13.73 9.23 -6.99
N SER A 128 -13.35 8.86 -5.76
CA SER A 128 -14.27 8.73 -4.60
C SER A 128 -15.50 7.85 -4.89
N GLY A 129 -15.31 6.82 -5.72
CA GLY A 129 -16.39 5.91 -6.14
C GLY A 129 -17.22 6.38 -7.35
N ASN A 130 -17.05 7.64 -7.83
CA ASN A 130 -17.88 8.17 -8.91
C ASN A 130 -17.64 7.49 -10.27
N SER A 131 -16.42 7.07 -10.57
CA SER A 131 -16.12 6.45 -11.87
C SER A 131 -15.00 5.38 -11.78
N PRO A 132 -15.33 4.13 -11.46
CA PRO A 132 -14.33 3.04 -11.43
C PRO A 132 -13.66 2.81 -12.79
N LYS A 133 -14.36 3.11 -13.90
CA LYS A 133 -13.80 2.99 -15.25
C LYS A 133 -12.71 4.04 -15.49
N LEU A 134 -12.96 5.31 -15.15
CA LEU A 134 -11.98 6.39 -15.26
C LEU A 134 -10.77 6.12 -14.36
N THR A 135 -11.01 5.67 -13.13
CA THR A 135 -9.92 5.29 -12.19
C THR A 135 -8.99 4.24 -12.79
N ARG A 136 -9.55 3.19 -13.43
CA ARG A 136 -8.75 2.16 -14.12
C ARG A 136 -7.99 2.69 -15.32
N GLN A 137 -8.63 3.54 -16.12
CA GLN A 137 -7.98 4.16 -17.28
C GLN A 137 -6.79 5.01 -16.86
N VAL A 138 -6.98 5.95 -15.93
CA VAL A 138 -5.89 6.83 -15.44
C VAL A 138 -4.78 6.02 -14.76
N LYS A 139 -5.14 4.97 -14.00
CA LYS A 139 -4.13 4.04 -13.47
C LYS A 139 -3.25 3.44 -14.58
N ALA A 140 -3.86 3.00 -15.69
CA ALA A 140 -3.11 2.40 -16.80
C ALA A 140 -2.18 3.43 -17.48
N GLU A 141 -2.67 4.64 -17.71
CA GLU A 141 -1.87 5.75 -18.24
C GLU A 141 -0.67 6.09 -17.34
N LEU A 142 -0.89 6.14 -16.02
CA LEU A 142 0.19 6.36 -15.06
C LEU A 142 1.17 5.19 -15.02
N ALA A 143 0.70 3.96 -15.12
CA ALA A 143 1.56 2.77 -15.12
C ALA A 143 2.48 2.73 -16.34
N GLU A 144 2.02 3.24 -17.50
CA GLU A 144 2.80 3.40 -18.72
C GLU A 144 3.81 4.56 -18.59
N ALA A 145 3.36 5.72 -18.12
CA ALA A 145 4.19 6.92 -17.98
C ALA A 145 5.30 6.74 -16.93
N TYR A 146 5.00 6.00 -15.84
CA TYR A 146 5.92 5.74 -14.73
C TYR A 146 6.28 4.25 -14.68
N GLY A 147 7.21 3.86 -15.56
CA GLY A 147 7.66 2.48 -15.74
C GLY A 147 8.45 1.92 -14.55
N GLU A 148 8.88 0.65 -14.67
CA GLU A 148 9.57 -0.08 -13.58
C GLU A 148 10.88 0.58 -13.12
N HIS A 149 11.53 1.35 -13.98
CA HIS A 149 12.78 2.07 -13.68
C HIS A 149 12.63 3.12 -12.56
N TYR A 150 11.42 3.55 -12.23
CA TYR A 150 11.18 4.46 -11.10
C TYR A 150 11.48 3.81 -9.74
N GLY A 151 11.35 2.50 -9.60
CA GLY A 151 11.70 1.77 -8.37
C GLY A 151 13.17 1.99 -7.98
N PRO A 152 14.13 1.48 -8.76
CA PRO A 152 15.55 1.67 -8.47
C PRO A 152 15.98 3.14 -8.49
N TYR A 153 15.32 4.01 -9.27
CA TYR A 153 15.60 5.44 -9.25
C TYR A 153 15.28 6.09 -7.90
N VAL A 154 14.09 5.83 -7.36
CA VAL A 154 13.67 6.40 -6.05
C VAL A 154 14.49 5.80 -4.91
N GLU A 155 14.84 4.51 -4.96
CA GLU A 155 15.75 3.87 -4.01
C GLU A 155 17.11 4.58 -3.99
N PHE A 156 17.69 4.82 -5.18
CA PHE A 156 18.92 5.60 -5.30
C PHE A 156 18.80 7.00 -4.69
N LEU A 157 17.74 7.74 -5.01
CA LEU A 157 17.51 9.09 -4.47
C LEU A 157 17.43 9.08 -2.95
N GLY A 158 16.73 8.09 -2.37
CA GLY A 158 16.61 7.92 -0.93
C GLY A 158 17.95 7.63 -0.25
N HIS A 159 18.75 6.71 -0.82
CA HIS A 159 20.09 6.40 -0.33
C HIS A 159 21.02 7.61 -0.45
N ALA A 160 21.12 8.24 -1.62
CA ALA A 160 21.97 9.39 -1.85
C ALA A 160 21.60 10.57 -0.93
N ARG A 161 20.30 10.82 -0.73
CA ARG A 161 19.83 11.83 0.22
C ARG A 161 20.33 11.55 1.64
N LYS A 162 20.24 10.29 2.09
CA LYS A 162 20.68 9.88 3.44
C LYS A 162 22.17 10.12 3.63
N GLU A 163 23.00 9.71 2.67
CA GLU A 163 24.46 9.89 2.72
C GLU A 163 24.84 11.39 2.72
N ILE A 164 24.23 12.20 1.84
CA ILE A 164 24.47 13.65 1.79
C ILE A 164 24.09 14.32 3.12
N LEU A 165 22.97 13.91 3.72
CA LEU A 165 22.54 14.46 5.02
C LEU A 165 23.49 14.08 6.16
N ALA A 166 24.15 12.93 6.09
CA ALA A 166 25.11 12.48 7.08
C ALA A 166 26.50 13.14 6.92
N THR A 167 26.88 13.46 5.68
CA THR A 167 28.25 13.90 5.36
C THR A 167 28.40 15.43 5.32
N PHE A 168 27.39 16.15 4.82
CA PHE A 168 27.50 17.58 4.54
C PHE A 168 26.60 18.44 5.44
N SER A 169 26.96 19.72 5.60
CA SER A 169 26.20 20.70 6.37
C SER A 169 26.08 22.04 5.63
N GLY A 170 25.23 22.93 6.14
CA GLY A 170 25.12 24.32 5.62
C GLY A 170 24.72 24.41 4.15
N GLU A 171 25.42 25.27 3.41
CA GLU A 171 25.13 25.56 1.99
C GLU A 171 25.53 24.40 1.09
N GLU A 172 26.67 23.76 1.33
CA GLU A 172 27.13 22.60 0.58
C GLU A 172 26.09 21.47 0.57
N LYS A 173 25.48 21.18 1.72
CA LYS A 173 24.38 20.19 1.80
C LYS A 173 23.22 20.54 0.88
N ARG A 174 22.82 21.82 0.81
CA ARG A 174 21.72 22.27 -0.06
C ARG A 174 22.05 22.08 -1.53
N GLU A 175 23.27 22.44 -1.93
CA GLU A 175 23.74 22.25 -3.31
C GLU A 175 23.75 20.78 -3.70
N ARG A 176 24.31 19.91 -2.86
CA ARG A 176 24.33 18.45 -3.11
C ARG A 176 22.94 17.83 -3.22
N LEU A 177 22.02 18.26 -2.36
CA LEU A 177 20.62 17.79 -2.45
C LEU A 177 19.93 18.27 -3.73
N ALA A 178 20.22 19.48 -4.22
CA ALA A 178 19.68 19.99 -5.47
C ALA A 178 20.20 19.20 -6.68
N GLU A 179 21.45 18.74 -6.65
CA GLU A 179 22.03 17.89 -7.70
C GLU A 179 21.28 16.56 -7.89
N LEU A 180 20.60 16.04 -6.86
CA LEU A 180 19.87 14.76 -6.93
C LEU A 180 18.69 14.78 -7.92
N LEU A 181 18.16 15.95 -8.28
CA LEU A 181 17.09 16.09 -9.25
C LEU A 181 17.59 16.30 -10.68
N ASN A 182 18.89 16.06 -10.95
CA ASN A 182 19.43 16.12 -12.29
C ASN A 182 18.73 15.07 -13.19
N PRO A 183 18.15 15.47 -14.35
CA PRO A 183 17.46 14.57 -15.27
C PRO A 183 18.32 13.36 -15.73
N GLN A 184 19.64 13.49 -15.67
CA GLN A 184 20.57 12.42 -16.05
C GLN A 184 20.37 11.13 -15.24
N PHE A 185 20.01 11.24 -13.97
CA PHE A 185 19.77 10.05 -13.12
C PHE A 185 18.56 9.25 -13.59
N LEU A 186 17.47 9.96 -13.95
CA LEU A 186 16.29 9.32 -14.51
C LEU A 186 16.62 8.65 -15.85
N GLN A 187 17.41 9.30 -16.71
CA GLN A 187 17.85 8.72 -17.98
C GLN A 187 18.69 7.44 -17.77
N TRP A 188 19.61 7.45 -16.82
CA TRP A 188 20.38 6.25 -16.46
C TRP A 188 19.50 5.14 -15.92
N ALA A 189 18.50 5.46 -15.08
CA ALA A 189 17.54 4.49 -14.60
C ALA A 189 16.72 3.88 -15.75
N GLN A 190 16.22 4.69 -16.68
CA GLN A 190 15.51 4.22 -17.88
C GLN A 190 16.36 3.28 -18.75
N GLN A 191 17.68 3.49 -18.78
CA GLN A 191 18.63 2.68 -19.53
C GLN A 191 19.16 1.48 -18.74
N GLY A 192 18.70 1.24 -17.51
CA GLY A 192 19.21 0.19 -16.62
C GLY A 192 20.62 0.44 -16.08
N GLN A 193 21.15 1.67 -16.18
CA GLN A 193 22.53 2.03 -15.85
C GLN A 193 22.66 2.59 -14.43
N MET A 194 22.05 1.95 -13.44
CA MET A 194 22.03 2.41 -12.04
C MET A 194 23.44 2.47 -11.41
N GLU A 195 24.39 1.69 -11.90
CA GLU A 195 25.79 1.77 -11.43
C GLU A 195 26.41 3.15 -11.65
N LYS A 196 26.06 3.85 -12.73
CA LYS A 196 26.52 5.24 -12.95
C LYS A 196 26.01 6.20 -11.88
N CYS A 197 24.79 5.98 -11.39
CA CYS A 197 24.25 6.76 -10.26
C CYS A 197 25.06 6.53 -8.98
N LYS A 198 25.41 5.27 -8.69
CA LYS A 198 26.21 4.89 -7.52
C LYS A 198 27.65 5.44 -7.61
N GLU A 199 28.28 5.34 -8.78
CA GLU A 199 29.62 5.91 -9.03
C GLU A 199 29.62 7.43 -8.87
N TRP A 200 28.57 8.11 -9.36
CA TRP A 200 28.43 9.55 -9.16
C TRP A 200 28.37 9.89 -7.66
N LEU A 201 27.58 9.14 -6.89
CA LEU A 201 27.43 9.36 -5.45
C LEU A 201 28.79 9.19 -4.73
N LYS A 202 29.52 8.09 -4.98
CA LYS A 202 30.84 7.84 -4.40
C LYS A 202 31.81 9.00 -4.64
N LYS A 203 31.92 9.48 -5.88
CA LYS A 203 32.74 10.64 -6.21
C LYS A 203 32.35 11.91 -5.42
N ARG A 204 31.07 12.07 -5.12
CA ARG A 204 30.57 13.24 -4.35
C ARG A 204 30.83 13.11 -2.86
N LEU A 205 30.91 11.90 -2.33
CA LEU A 205 31.26 11.60 -0.94
C LEU A 205 32.77 11.60 -0.68
N GLY A 206 33.60 11.62 -1.75
CA GLY A 206 35.07 11.60 -1.63
C GLY A 206 35.64 10.20 -1.51
N GLU A 207 34.90 9.19 -1.98
CA GLU A 207 35.30 7.77 -2.04
C GLU A 207 35.88 7.36 -3.40
#